data_5ebe54d01dc49cacb64e82d04f82a448
#
_entry.id   5ebe54d01dc49cacb64e82d04f82a448
#
_cell.length_a   1.000
_cell.length_b   1.000
_cell.length_c   1.000
_cell.angle_alpha   90.00
_cell.angle_beta   90.00
_cell.angle_gamma   90.00
#
_symmetry.space_group_name_H-M   'P 1'
#
loop_
_entity.id
_entity.type
_entity.pdbx_description
1 polymer ?
#
loop_
_entity_poly.entity_id
_entity_poly.type
_entity_poly.pdbx_seq_one_letter_code
_entity_poly.pdbx_strand_id
1 'polypeptide(L)'
;MNSKEKDEYVNQAMERMTSMEPYYCNPFDNPKELKERASDLLKRLNSLGDNTQEEKESIMRQLFGTYNKLAFPGDGFKCDYGFNIHFHGLAVINYNVVMLDTSPINIGAGAFIAPGVCLACSGHAIHPSQRNRMLTSAPITLGENVWLGANVT
;
A
#
# COMPACT_ATOMS: atom_id res chain seq x y z
N MET A 1 11.80 -17.83 -18.11
CA MET A 1 10.66 -16.98 -18.55
C MET A 1 11.20 -15.96 -19.53
N ASN A 2 10.67 -15.89 -20.74
CA ASN A 2 11.05 -14.88 -21.73
C ASN A 2 10.36 -13.52 -21.41
N SER A 3 10.71 -12.44 -22.14
CA SER A 3 10.18 -11.08 -21.85
C SER A 3 8.64 -11.02 -21.93
N LYS A 4 8.03 -11.66 -22.93
CA LYS A 4 6.58 -11.68 -23.09
C LYS A 4 5.87 -12.42 -21.95
N GLU A 5 6.41 -13.56 -21.56
CA GLU A 5 5.86 -14.33 -20.42
C GLU A 5 5.97 -13.57 -19.11
N LYS A 6 7.04 -12.78 -18.94
CA LYS A 6 7.22 -11.93 -17.77
C LYS A 6 6.21 -10.78 -17.74
N ASP A 7 6.00 -10.12 -18.89
CA ASP A 7 5.04 -9.02 -19.00
C ASP A 7 3.60 -9.51 -18.76
N GLU A 8 3.25 -10.68 -19.31
CA GLU A 8 1.93 -11.30 -19.08
C GLU A 8 1.71 -11.65 -17.61
N TYR A 9 2.72 -12.23 -16.95
CA TYR A 9 2.68 -12.54 -15.53
C TYR A 9 2.47 -11.28 -14.67
N VAL A 10 3.21 -10.19 -14.95
CA VAL A 10 3.06 -8.93 -14.24
C VAL A 10 1.66 -8.33 -14.46
N ASN A 11 1.16 -8.35 -15.71
CA ASN A 11 -0.16 -7.83 -16.04
C ASN A 11 -1.29 -8.59 -15.31
N GLN A 12 -1.24 -9.92 -15.30
CA GLN A 12 -2.22 -10.74 -14.58
C GLN A 12 -2.19 -10.48 -13.07
N ALA A 13 -0.99 -10.31 -12.49
CA ALA A 13 -0.86 -9.96 -11.09
C ALA A 13 -1.42 -8.55 -10.80
N MET A 14 -1.13 -7.57 -11.66
CA MET A 14 -1.65 -6.21 -11.53
C MET A 14 -3.19 -6.17 -11.64
N GLU A 15 -3.77 -6.87 -12.61
CA GLU A 15 -5.23 -6.96 -12.76
C GLU A 15 -5.89 -7.50 -11.49
N ARG A 16 -5.35 -8.58 -10.91
CA ARG A 16 -5.82 -9.16 -9.65
C ARG A 16 -5.65 -8.19 -8.48
N MET A 17 -4.47 -7.59 -8.34
CA MET A 17 -4.10 -6.77 -7.19
C MET A 17 -4.83 -5.41 -7.17
N THR A 18 -5.21 -4.87 -8.34
CA THR A 18 -5.93 -3.59 -8.44
C THR A 18 -7.45 -3.75 -8.44
N SER A 19 -7.95 -4.98 -8.41
CA SER A 19 -9.37 -5.27 -8.31
C SER A 19 -9.94 -4.89 -6.93
N MET A 20 -11.19 -4.42 -6.92
CA MET A 20 -11.96 -4.21 -5.68
C MET A 20 -12.59 -5.50 -5.14
N GLU A 21 -12.35 -6.65 -5.80
CA GLU A 21 -12.82 -7.95 -5.35
C GLU A 21 -11.77 -8.66 -4.49
N PRO A 22 -12.18 -9.36 -3.41
CA PRO A 22 -11.27 -10.23 -2.66
C PRO A 22 -10.70 -11.34 -3.55
N TYR A 23 -9.44 -11.69 -3.33
CA TYR A 23 -8.79 -12.75 -4.08
C TYR A 23 -7.90 -13.65 -3.22
N TYR A 24 -7.55 -14.79 -3.81
CA TYR A 24 -6.57 -15.74 -3.28
C TYR A 24 -5.47 -15.97 -4.31
N CYS A 25 -4.23 -16.09 -3.85
CA CYS A 25 -3.11 -16.45 -4.72
C CYS A 25 -2.04 -17.21 -3.92
N ASN A 26 -1.07 -17.79 -4.62
CA ASN A 26 0.14 -18.25 -3.94
C ASN A 26 0.93 -17.02 -3.48
N PRO A 27 1.54 -17.03 -2.28
CA PRO A 27 2.34 -15.90 -1.79
C PRO A 27 3.46 -15.45 -2.74
N PHE A 28 3.93 -16.35 -3.60
CA PHE A 28 4.99 -16.07 -4.58
C PHE A 28 4.48 -15.61 -5.95
N ASP A 29 3.15 -15.52 -6.14
CA ASP A 29 2.53 -15.09 -7.41
C ASP A 29 2.48 -13.56 -7.57
N ASN A 30 2.94 -12.80 -6.59
CA ASN A 30 3.02 -11.34 -6.70
C ASN A 30 4.42 -10.91 -7.16
N PRO A 31 4.52 -10.03 -8.19
CA PRO A 31 5.81 -9.64 -8.75
C PRO A 31 6.71 -8.96 -7.73
N LYS A 32 7.88 -9.54 -7.52
CA LYS A 32 8.88 -9.06 -6.55
C LYS A 32 9.39 -7.65 -6.90
N GLU A 33 9.54 -7.38 -8.18
CA GLU A 33 10.05 -6.11 -8.71
C GLU A 33 9.17 -4.92 -8.32
N LEU A 34 7.85 -5.12 -8.24
CA LEU A 34 6.92 -4.07 -7.80
C LEU A 34 7.12 -3.72 -6.32
N LYS A 35 7.38 -4.73 -5.49
CA LYS A 35 7.66 -4.54 -4.07
C LYS A 35 9.04 -3.90 -3.84
N GLU A 36 10.05 -4.30 -4.61
CA GLU A 36 11.39 -3.70 -4.57
C GLU A 36 11.35 -2.23 -4.97
N ARG A 37 10.62 -1.87 -6.04
CA ARG A 37 10.40 -0.47 -6.44
C ARG A 37 9.80 0.36 -5.31
N ALA A 38 8.75 -0.13 -4.65
CA ALA A 38 8.14 0.57 -3.52
C ALA A 38 9.12 0.74 -2.35
N SER A 39 9.87 -0.32 -2.02
CA SER A 39 10.91 -0.28 -0.98
C SER A 39 11.96 0.80 -1.23
N ASP A 40 12.43 0.96 -2.47
CA ASP A 40 13.44 1.96 -2.80
C ASP A 40 12.88 3.39 -2.76
N LEU A 41 11.64 3.61 -3.20
CA LEU A 41 10.95 4.89 -3.05
C LEU A 41 10.73 5.25 -1.58
N LEU A 42 10.34 4.28 -0.74
CA LEU A 42 10.15 4.48 0.69
C LEU A 42 11.44 4.80 1.43
N LYS A 43 12.56 4.14 1.10
CA LYS A 43 13.88 4.48 1.67
C LYS A 43 14.25 5.92 1.38
N ARG A 44 14.05 6.37 0.13
CA ARG A 44 14.27 7.76 -0.26
C ARG A 44 13.35 8.70 0.50
N LEU A 45 12.03 8.44 0.52
CA LEU A 45 11.04 9.27 1.20
C LEU A 45 11.39 9.45 2.69
N ASN A 46 11.68 8.35 3.39
CA ASN A 46 12.00 8.37 4.83
C ASN A 46 13.40 8.92 5.15
N SER A 47 14.27 9.13 4.16
CA SER A 47 15.60 9.74 4.34
C SER A 47 15.62 11.25 4.15
N LEU A 48 14.53 11.84 3.63
CA LEU A 48 14.45 13.26 3.34
C LEU A 48 14.11 14.09 4.59
N GLY A 49 14.82 15.20 4.77
CA GLY A 49 14.55 16.18 5.82
C GLY A 49 13.36 17.10 5.51
N ASP A 50 13.07 18.02 6.43
CA ASP A 50 11.87 18.88 6.38
C ASP A 50 11.87 19.89 5.21
N ASN A 51 13.04 20.29 4.69
CA ASN A 51 13.16 21.30 3.64
C ASN A 51 13.11 20.73 2.20
N THR A 52 12.60 19.51 2.04
CA THR A 52 12.59 18.77 0.77
C THR A 52 11.19 18.46 0.27
N GLN A 53 10.24 19.37 0.48
CA GLN A 53 8.81 19.13 0.18
C GLN A 53 8.57 18.75 -1.28
N GLU A 54 9.20 19.43 -2.24
CA GLU A 54 9.03 19.13 -3.67
C GLU A 54 9.54 17.72 -4.03
N GLU A 55 10.65 17.31 -3.42
CA GLU A 55 11.20 15.96 -3.63
C GLU A 55 10.31 14.89 -2.98
N LYS A 56 9.81 15.13 -1.77
CA LYS A 56 8.83 14.26 -1.11
C LYS A 56 7.58 14.09 -1.99
N GLU A 57 7.03 15.19 -2.52
CA GLU A 57 5.87 15.14 -3.42
C GLU A 57 6.18 14.34 -4.70
N SER A 58 7.35 14.53 -5.30
CA SER A 58 7.77 13.78 -6.48
C SER A 58 7.83 12.28 -6.22
N ILE A 59 8.34 11.87 -5.05
CA ILE A 59 8.40 10.46 -4.65
C ILE A 59 6.99 9.92 -4.39
N MET A 60 6.15 10.65 -3.68
CA MET A 60 4.78 10.22 -3.37
C MET A 60 3.92 10.05 -4.62
N ARG A 61 4.09 10.90 -5.65
CA ARG A 61 3.45 10.74 -6.96
C ARG A 61 3.88 9.48 -7.70
N GLN A 62 5.11 9.03 -7.49
CA GLN A 62 5.61 7.79 -8.07
C GLN A 62 5.20 6.56 -7.26
N LEU A 63 5.00 6.72 -5.96
CA LEU A 63 4.71 5.62 -5.04
C LEU A 63 3.21 5.28 -5.03
N PHE A 64 2.34 6.28 -4.86
CA PHE A 64 0.91 6.07 -4.64
C PHE A 64 0.13 5.95 -5.94
N GLY A 65 -0.89 5.08 -5.94
CA GLY A 65 -1.81 4.92 -7.08
C GLY A 65 -2.63 6.18 -7.34
N THR A 66 -3.11 6.82 -6.27
CA THR A 66 -3.68 8.17 -6.34
C THR A 66 -3.04 9.03 -5.27
N TYR A 67 -2.25 10.01 -5.70
CA TYR A 67 -1.64 11.00 -4.81
C TYR A 67 -2.51 12.24 -4.69
N ASN A 68 -2.67 12.71 -3.46
CA ASN A 68 -3.27 14.03 -3.18
C ASN A 68 -2.24 14.87 -2.42
N LYS A 69 -2.06 16.15 -2.84
CA LYS A 69 -1.13 17.08 -2.21
C LYS A 69 -1.43 17.40 -0.73
N LEU A 70 -2.65 17.07 -0.28
CA LEU A 70 -3.06 17.17 1.11
C LEU A 70 -2.92 15.84 1.89
N ALA A 71 -2.26 14.83 1.32
CA ALA A 71 -1.86 13.63 2.03
C ALA A 71 -0.47 13.80 2.63
N PHE A 72 -0.35 13.62 3.94
CA PHE A 72 0.87 13.86 4.71
C PHE A 72 1.31 12.59 5.45
N PRO A 73 2.03 11.66 4.79
CA PRO A 73 2.65 10.54 5.47
C PRO A 73 3.74 11.02 6.43
N GLY A 74 3.63 10.61 7.70
CA GLY A 74 4.63 10.88 8.71
C GLY A 74 5.85 9.95 8.61
N ASP A 75 6.85 10.23 9.44
CA ASP A 75 8.09 9.46 9.44
C ASP A 75 7.85 7.98 9.75
N GLY A 76 8.62 7.13 9.11
CA GLY A 76 8.51 5.69 9.29
C GLY A 76 7.31 5.05 8.57
N PHE A 77 6.62 5.78 7.69
CA PHE A 77 5.57 5.20 6.85
C PHE A 77 6.11 4.04 6.01
N LYS A 78 5.34 2.94 5.94
CA LYS A 78 5.67 1.74 5.17
C LYS A 78 4.48 1.22 4.39
N CYS A 79 4.74 0.67 3.21
CA CYS A 79 3.75 -0.07 2.44
C CYS A 79 4.40 -1.23 1.69
N ASP A 80 3.60 -2.13 1.13
CA ASP A 80 4.11 -3.24 0.31
C ASP A 80 4.41 -2.80 -1.12
N TYR A 81 3.49 -2.10 -1.78
CA TYR A 81 3.58 -1.74 -3.20
C TYR A 81 3.37 -0.24 -3.46
N GLY A 82 2.54 0.42 -2.68
CA GLY A 82 2.18 1.83 -2.81
C GLY A 82 1.16 2.12 -3.90
N PHE A 83 1.23 1.45 -5.05
CA PHE A 83 0.33 1.71 -6.19
C PHE A 83 -1.15 1.41 -5.91
N ASN A 84 -1.45 0.64 -4.88
CA ASN A 84 -2.81 0.36 -4.42
C ASN A 84 -3.30 1.30 -3.31
N ILE A 85 -2.51 2.31 -2.94
CA ILE A 85 -2.94 3.30 -1.95
C ILE A 85 -3.47 4.53 -2.68
N HIS A 86 -4.71 4.90 -2.36
CA HIS A 86 -5.43 5.98 -3.04
C HIS A 86 -5.92 7.01 -2.03
N PHE A 87 -5.36 8.23 -2.08
CA PHE A 87 -5.77 9.36 -1.26
C PHE A 87 -6.74 10.26 -2.01
N HIS A 88 -7.99 10.33 -1.56
CA HIS A 88 -9.06 11.08 -2.21
C HIS A 88 -9.23 12.52 -1.66
N GLY A 89 -8.38 12.95 -0.74
CA GLY A 89 -8.39 14.31 -0.17
C GLY A 89 -7.38 14.48 0.95
N LEU A 90 -7.69 15.38 1.89
CA LEU A 90 -6.89 15.56 3.08
C LEU A 90 -6.74 14.24 3.85
N ALA A 91 -5.50 13.85 4.13
CA ALA A 91 -5.20 12.70 4.96
C ALA A 91 -3.95 12.98 5.81
N VAL A 92 -4.10 12.98 7.12
CA VAL A 92 -2.98 13.07 8.05
C VAL A 92 -2.62 11.65 8.51
N ILE A 93 -1.46 11.18 8.07
CA ILE A 93 -0.95 9.86 8.39
C ILE A 93 0.22 10.05 9.36
N ASN A 94 0.05 9.62 10.59
CA ASN A 94 1.02 9.83 11.66
C ASN A 94 2.22 8.85 11.55
N TYR A 95 3.10 8.86 12.55
CA TYR A 95 4.35 8.10 12.55
C TYR A 95 4.14 6.59 12.52
N ASN A 96 5.02 5.88 11.82
CA ASN A 96 5.07 4.41 11.80
C ASN A 96 3.77 3.73 11.36
N VAL A 97 2.97 4.37 10.52
CA VAL A 97 1.81 3.74 9.90
C VAL A 97 2.26 2.74 8.84
N VAL A 98 1.61 1.58 8.81
CA VAL A 98 1.89 0.50 7.86
C VAL A 98 0.65 0.23 7.01
N MET A 99 0.82 0.15 5.69
CA MET A 99 -0.24 -0.20 4.76
C MET A 99 0.21 -1.38 3.88
N LEU A 100 -0.34 -2.56 4.12
CA LEU A 100 -0.03 -3.77 3.34
C LEU A 100 -1.01 -3.87 2.17
N ASP A 101 -0.69 -3.13 1.11
CA ASP A 101 -1.56 -2.82 -0.02
C ASP A 101 -1.51 -3.88 -1.14
N THR A 102 -1.70 -5.15 -0.79
CA THR A 102 -1.88 -6.22 -1.78
C THR A 102 -3.20 -6.13 -2.55
N SER A 103 -4.19 -5.41 -2.02
CA SER A 103 -5.42 -4.94 -2.67
C SER A 103 -5.57 -3.43 -2.46
N PRO A 104 -6.52 -2.74 -3.14
CA PRO A 104 -6.71 -1.31 -2.98
C PRO A 104 -7.03 -0.88 -1.55
N ILE A 105 -6.35 0.17 -1.09
CA ILE A 105 -6.65 0.90 0.15
C ILE A 105 -7.11 2.29 -0.26
N ASN A 106 -8.41 2.53 -0.20
CA ASN A 106 -9.03 3.81 -0.50
C ASN A 106 -9.20 4.63 0.78
N ILE A 107 -8.65 5.84 0.80
CA ILE A 107 -8.67 6.74 1.95
C ILE A 107 -9.45 7.99 1.58
N GLY A 108 -10.66 8.12 2.15
CA GLY A 108 -11.55 9.26 1.96
C GLY A 108 -10.99 10.56 2.52
N ALA A 109 -11.54 11.68 2.07
CA ALA A 109 -11.12 13.01 2.50
C ALA A 109 -11.36 13.24 4.00
N GLY A 110 -10.43 13.93 4.66
CA GLY A 110 -10.52 14.25 6.09
C GLY A 110 -10.09 13.09 7.00
N ALA A 111 -9.31 12.14 6.51
CA ALA A 111 -8.83 11.02 7.30
C ALA A 111 -7.71 11.44 8.28
N PHE A 112 -7.83 11.02 9.54
CA PHE A 112 -6.79 11.12 10.56
C PHE A 112 -6.40 9.73 11.03
N ILE A 113 -5.16 9.33 10.70
CA ILE A 113 -4.62 8.00 10.99
C ILE A 113 -3.49 8.16 12.01
N ALA A 114 -3.75 7.72 13.24
CA ALA A 114 -2.85 7.90 14.38
C ALA A 114 -1.59 6.99 14.31
N PRO A 115 -0.59 7.21 15.18
CA PRO A 115 0.66 6.45 15.15
C PRO A 115 0.47 4.94 15.26
N GLY A 116 1.26 4.19 14.51
CA GLY A 116 1.33 2.74 14.59
C GLY A 116 0.11 1.99 14.03
N VAL A 117 -0.81 2.69 13.35
CA VAL A 117 -1.95 2.04 12.68
C VAL A 117 -1.44 1.08 11.59
N CYS A 118 -2.04 -0.10 11.49
CA CYS A 118 -1.78 -1.07 10.44
C CYS A 118 -3.05 -1.33 9.62
N LEU A 119 -3.03 -0.97 8.33
CA LEU A 119 -4.05 -1.34 7.36
C LEU A 119 -3.53 -2.50 6.52
N ALA A 120 -4.03 -3.71 6.77
CA ALA A 120 -3.55 -4.91 6.11
C ALA A 120 -4.63 -5.52 5.20
N CYS A 121 -4.48 -5.35 3.88
CA CYS A 121 -5.30 -6.07 2.90
C CYS A 121 -4.97 -7.57 2.89
N SER A 122 -3.70 -7.91 3.16
CA SER A 122 -3.21 -9.28 3.08
C SER A 122 -3.43 -10.08 4.35
N GLY A 123 -3.72 -11.36 4.17
CA GLY A 123 -3.78 -12.38 5.21
C GLY A 123 -3.30 -13.72 4.67
N HIS A 124 -3.38 -14.74 5.50
CA HIS A 124 -3.07 -16.12 5.14
C HIS A 124 -4.24 -17.06 5.46
N ALA A 125 -4.27 -18.23 4.84
CA ALA A 125 -5.27 -19.23 5.15
C ALA A 125 -5.27 -19.56 6.66
N ILE A 126 -6.46 -19.62 7.24
CA ILE A 126 -6.65 -19.97 8.66
C ILE A 126 -6.17 -21.40 8.93
N HIS A 127 -6.47 -22.33 8.02
CA HIS A 127 -6.06 -23.72 8.16
C HIS A 127 -4.54 -23.88 8.00
N PRO A 128 -3.81 -24.48 8.95
CA PRO A 128 -2.35 -24.54 8.95
C PRO A 128 -1.75 -25.19 7.71
N SER A 129 -2.38 -26.23 7.15
CA SER A 129 -1.86 -26.95 5.97
C SER A 129 -1.90 -26.13 4.67
N GLN A 130 -2.63 -25.03 4.64
CA GLN A 130 -2.77 -24.15 3.48
C GLN A 130 -2.02 -22.83 3.64
N ARG A 131 -1.60 -22.49 4.86
CA ARG A 131 -1.05 -21.18 5.23
C ARG A 131 0.17 -20.77 4.42
N ASN A 132 1.03 -21.70 4.05
CA ASN A 132 2.23 -21.44 3.25
C ASN A 132 1.98 -21.42 1.73
N ARG A 133 0.75 -21.76 1.29
CA ARG A 133 0.38 -21.83 -0.12
C ARG A 133 -0.68 -20.84 -0.54
N MET A 134 -1.36 -20.21 0.44
CA MET A 134 -2.50 -19.34 0.19
C MET A 134 -2.33 -18.02 0.92
N LEU A 135 -2.16 -16.98 0.15
CA LEU A 135 -2.33 -15.60 0.56
C LEU A 135 -3.77 -15.20 0.23
N THR A 136 -4.42 -14.52 1.16
CA THR A 136 -5.73 -13.89 0.95
C THR A 136 -5.54 -12.39 0.87
N SER A 137 -6.32 -11.70 0.07
CA SER A 137 -6.33 -10.24 0.04
C SER A 137 -7.73 -9.70 -0.22
N ALA A 138 -8.06 -8.60 0.44
CA ALA A 138 -9.30 -7.88 0.25
C ALA A 138 -9.07 -6.37 0.38
N PRO A 139 -9.79 -5.54 -0.41
CA PRO A 139 -9.64 -4.10 -0.36
C PRO A 139 -10.12 -3.52 0.98
N ILE A 140 -9.54 -2.36 1.35
CA ILE A 140 -9.94 -1.56 2.51
C ILE A 140 -10.45 -0.21 2.00
N THR A 141 -11.59 0.24 2.49
CA THR A 141 -12.11 1.58 2.21
C THR A 141 -12.41 2.31 3.51
N LEU A 142 -11.71 3.42 3.72
CA LEU A 142 -12.03 4.40 4.74
C LEU A 142 -12.93 5.47 4.11
N GLY A 143 -14.08 5.73 4.72
CA GLY A 143 -14.97 6.81 4.31
C GLY A 143 -14.38 8.20 4.58
N GLU A 144 -15.20 9.24 4.40
CA GLU A 144 -14.81 10.60 4.73
C GLU A 144 -14.76 10.83 6.24
N ASN A 145 -13.84 11.72 6.68
CA ASN A 145 -13.69 12.15 8.08
C ASN A 145 -13.47 11.02 9.08
N VAL A 146 -12.81 9.95 8.66
CA VAL A 146 -12.48 8.80 9.53
C VAL A 146 -11.32 9.17 10.45
N TRP A 147 -11.45 8.82 11.72
CA TRP A 147 -10.36 8.81 12.68
C TRP A 147 -10.03 7.38 13.14
N LEU A 148 -8.78 6.98 12.91
CA LEU A 148 -8.23 5.74 13.45
C LEU A 148 -7.30 6.07 14.62
N GLY A 149 -7.62 5.53 15.80
CA GLY A 149 -6.80 5.69 17.01
C GLY A 149 -5.45 4.97 16.92
N ALA A 150 -4.54 5.28 17.86
CA ALA A 150 -3.20 4.70 17.84
C ALA A 150 -3.23 3.16 17.93
N ASN A 151 -2.35 2.51 17.13
CA ASN A 151 -2.19 1.05 17.07
C ASN A 151 -3.46 0.26 16.67
N VAL A 152 -4.40 0.91 16.00
CA VAL A 152 -5.54 0.19 15.38
C VAL A 152 -5.02 -0.72 14.26
N THR A 153 -5.59 -1.93 14.21
CA THR A 153 -5.31 -2.92 13.15
C THR A 153 -6.61 -3.50 12.64
#